data_407f7633e482dc54a5f7e23ccb7da169
#
_entry.id   407f7633e482dc54a5f7e23ccb7da169
#
_cell.length_a   1.000
_cell.length_b   1.000
_cell.length_c   1.000
_cell.angle_alpha   90.00
_cell.angle_beta   90.00
_cell.angle_gamma   90.00
#
_symmetry.space_group_name_H-M   'P 1'
#
loop_
_entity.id
_entity.type
_entity.pdbx_description
1 polymer ?
#
loop_
_entity_poly.entity_id
_entity_poly.type
_entity_poly.pdbx_seq_one_letter_code
_entity_poly.pdbx_strand_id
1 'polypeptide(L)'
;MKKGMRAVAAIAVASLATLGMAACAPSTPAGDGKVTIFGGYGEADAAAFQKSLTEFGDANNLEITFTSLASFDKDIKVKIEAGQEPDIALWPQPGGLKDLAVDNLVPLADVYDVTKSTDTLVPGWDKLAVVDGDLYGLPVSANMKTLVFYNPAAFAAHGYTVPTTDAELGALEEQIKADGAGYPWCAGIESGGATGWAFTDWMEQYVLDYNGSDVYAQWIAGDIDFASPEVAKAADKVTSRLLADGQVNGGGAGMAADAFGNTAPLFEEGGKAKGQCFMLRQGSFITGFFPKDIQAELAANDYTHADVFPLPAPEGAQAGVIGGGDLGAVFQGHVDADVAKVAEFIFSDKVLNNMVSNGAISPHKTFDPALYPNDLNKKIGEAMAAAAVFGFDGSDQMPAEVNAEFWAAGTDYVAGRVTWDEAAARIDAKY
;
A
#
# COMPACT_ATOMS: atom_id res chain seq x y z
N MET A 1 45.84 38.22 87.79
CA MET A 1 47.08 38.12 86.96
C MET A 1 46.70 37.75 85.55
N LYS A 2 46.86 38.68 84.67
CA LYS A 2 47.52 38.62 83.35
C LYS A 2 47.10 37.45 82.42
N LYS A 3 46.60 37.68 81.30
CA LYS A 3 46.87 38.24 79.98
C LYS A 3 45.94 37.46 79.03
N GLY A 4 45.16 37.95 78.15
CA GLY A 4 45.42 38.82 77.00
C GLY A 4 45.61 37.96 75.77
N MET A 5 44.74 38.01 74.85
CA MET A 5 45.13 38.27 73.42
C MET A 5 44.14 37.77 72.37
N ARG A 6 43.61 38.72 71.69
CA ARG A 6 43.52 38.91 70.24
C ARG A 6 42.67 37.96 69.45
N ALA A 7 41.64 38.56 68.92
CA ALA A 7 40.82 38.12 67.82
C ALA A 7 41.66 37.98 66.50
N VAL A 8 41.37 36.95 65.76
CA VAL A 8 41.61 36.90 64.32
C VAL A 8 40.34 36.49 63.64
N ALA A 9 39.77 37.40 62.85
CA ALA A 9 38.63 37.16 62.02
C ALA A 9 39.09 36.38 60.78
N ALA A 10 38.52 35.19 60.55
CA ALA A 10 38.65 34.47 59.36
C ALA A 10 37.33 34.58 58.52
N ILE A 11 37.41 35.34 57.43
CA ILE A 11 36.34 35.48 56.46
C ILE A 11 36.29 34.17 55.71
N ALA A 12 35.24 33.36 55.92
CA ALA A 12 34.94 32.19 55.10
C ALA A 12 34.12 32.63 53.84
N VAL A 13 34.76 32.66 52.70
CA VAL A 13 34.11 32.81 51.43
C VAL A 13 33.37 31.51 51.11
N ALA A 14 32.02 31.53 51.20
CA ALA A 14 31.16 30.44 50.78
C ALA A 14 31.05 30.48 49.24
N SER A 15 31.83 29.64 48.56
CA SER A 15 31.67 29.36 47.14
C SER A 15 30.41 28.50 46.95
N LEU A 16 29.30 29.08 46.51
CA LEU A 16 28.16 28.33 45.98
C LEU A 16 28.60 27.62 44.69
N ALA A 17 28.91 26.34 44.82
CA ALA A 17 28.97 25.44 43.66
C ALA A 17 27.52 25.15 43.21
N THR A 18 27.06 25.85 42.20
CA THR A 18 25.87 25.45 41.44
C THR A 18 26.23 24.17 40.65
N LEU A 19 25.90 23.00 41.21
CA LEU A 19 25.81 21.78 40.47
C LEU A 19 24.66 21.96 39.46
N GLY A 20 25.00 22.29 38.20
CA GLY A 20 24.11 22.12 37.07
C GLY A 20 23.78 20.65 36.96
N MET A 21 22.53 20.27 37.27
CA MET A 21 21.97 19.03 36.79
C MET A 21 21.86 19.17 35.25
N ALA A 22 22.92 18.74 34.55
CA ALA A 22 22.75 18.37 33.17
C ALA A 22 21.79 17.16 33.19
N ALA A 23 20.53 17.39 32.83
CA ALA A 23 19.65 16.31 32.46
C ALA A 23 20.34 15.58 31.33
N CYS A 24 20.89 14.39 31.59
CA CYS A 24 21.29 13.46 30.54
C CYS A 24 19.99 13.06 29.86
N ALA A 25 19.65 13.71 28.74
CA ALA A 25 18.78 13.09 27.75
C ALA A 25 19.44 11.76 27.39
N PRO A 26 18.70 10.65 27.32
CA PRO A 26 19.26 9.40 26.87
C PRO A 26 19.84 9.62 25.47
N SER A 27 21.15 9.46 25.32
CA SER A 27 21.80 9.55 24.02
C SER A 27 21.48 8.27 23.28
N THR A 28 20.89 8.39 22.08
CA THR A 28 20.74 7.25 21.15
C THR A 28 22.10 6.54 21.01
N PRO A 29 22.17 5.21 21.13
CA PRO A 29 23.41 4.47 20.94
C PRO A 29 24.06 4.80 19.61
N ALA A 30 25.38 4.74 19.54
CA ALA A 30 26.09 4.83 18.26
C ALA A 30 25.83 3.54 17.46
N GLY A 31 25.59 3.66 16.15
CA GLY A 31 25.43 2.51 15.28
C GLY A 31 26.75 1.82 14.96
N ASP A 32 26.67 0.66 14.34
CA ASP A 32 27.82 -0.17 13.90
C ASP A 32 28.11 -0.04 12.38
N GLY A 33 27.41 0.85 11.70
CA GLY A 33 27.53 1.10 10.26
C GLY A 33 26.67 0.18 9.40
N LYS A 34 25.78 -0.61 10.00
CA LYS A 34 24.94 -1.58 9.27
C LYS A 34 23.47 -1.40 9.64
N VAL A 35 22.60 -1.53 8.64
CA VAL A 35 21.14 -1.55 8.84
C VAL A 35 20.51 -2.60 7.94
N THR A 36 19.66 -3.45 8.51
CA THR A 36 18.93 -4.51 7.82
C THR A 36 17.45 -4.16 7.69
N ILE A 37 16.90 -4.39 6.50
CA ILE A 37 15.49 -4.12 6.20
C ILE A 37 14.87 -5.35 5.55
N PHE A 38 13.69 -5.80 6.04
CA PHE A 38 12.91 -6.86 5.41
C PHE A 38 11.61 -6.31 4.85
N GLY A 39 11.11 -6.89 3.75
CA GLY A 39 9.83 -6.50 3.13
C GLY A 39 9.33 -7.56 2.16
N GLY A 40 8.15 -7.32 1.56
CA GLY A 40 7.50 -8.24 0.64
C GLY A 40 7.66 -7.89 -0.86
N TYR A 41 8.66 -7.11 -1.22
CA TYR A 41 8.80 -6.63 -2.61
C TYR A 41 9.11 -7.73 -3.61
N GLY A 42 8.51 -7.64 -4.80
CA GLY A 42 8.93 -8.42 -5.96
C GLY A 42 10.34 -8.05 -6.42
N GLU A 43 10.94 -8.88 -7.29
CA GLU A 43 12.34 -8.75 -7.70
C GLU A 43 12.71 -7.35 -8.22
N ALA A 44 11.85 -6.77 -9.08
CA ALA A 44 12.11 -5.45 -9.67
C ALA A 44 12.05 -4.31 -8.63
N ASP A 45 11.06 -4.34 -7.74
CA ASP A 45 10.89 -3.35 -6.68
C ASP A 45 11.97 -3.46 -5.63
N ALA A 46 12.33 -4.70 -5.24
CA ALA A 46 13.42 -4.98 -4.33
C ALA A 46 14.76 -4.43 -4.87
N ALA A 47 15.03 -4.61 -6.16
CA ALA A 47 16.24 -4.09 -6.80
C ALA A 47 16.25 -2.55 -6.84
N ALA A 48 15.12 -1.92 -7.15
CA ALA A 48 14.99 -0.47 -7.18
C ALA A 48 15.12 0.15 -5.78
N PHE A 49 14.49 -0.47 -4.79
CA PHE A 49 14.61 -0.06 -3.38
C PHE A 49 16.04 -0.20 -2.87
N GLN A 50 16.67 -1.38 -3.07
CA GLN A 50 18.08 -1.62 -2.71
C GLN A 50 19.02 -0.59 -3.36
N LYS A 51 18.75 -0.18 -4.59
CA LYS A 51 19.52 0.88 -5.25
C LYS A 51 19.42 2.21 -4.51
N SER A 52 18.22 2.65 -4.11
CA SER A 52 18.03 3.86 -3.30
C SER A 52 18.77 3.77 -1.96
N LEU A 53 18.70 2.60 -1.30
CA LEU A 53 19.41 2.34 -0.04
C LEU A 53 20.92 2.37 -0.20
N THR A 54 21.45 1.81 -1.28
CA THR A 54 22.89 1.80 -1.59
C THR A 54 23.40 3.23 -1.84
N GLU A 55 22.71 4.01 -2.66
CA GLU A 55 23.06 5.41 -2.94
C GLU A 55 23.09 6.26 -1.67
N PHE A 56 22.11 6.05 -0.78
CA PHE A 56 22.07 6.73 0.53
C PHE A 56 23.17 6.23 1.47
N GLY A 57 23.39 4.91 1.53
CA GLY A 57 24.42 4.27 2.35
C GLY A 57 25.82 4.74 1.99
N ASP A 58 26.17 4.76 0.70
CA ASP A 58 27.46 5.26 0.20
C ASP A 58 27.72 6.71 0.61
N ALA A 59 26.69 7.56 0.54
CA ALA A 59 26.80 8.97 0.95
C ALA A 59 26.95 9.16 2.47
N ASN A 60 26.58 8.17 3.28
CA ASN A 60 26.57 8.23 4.74
C ASN A 60 27.52 7.25 5.43
N ASN A 61 28.32 6.47 4.67
CA ASN A 61 29.19 5.40 5.14
C ASN A 61 28.43 4.31 5.91
N LEU A 62 27.27 3.87 5.38
CA LEU A 62 26.43 2.82 5.92
C LEU A 62 26.31 1.65 4.93
N GLU A 63 26.31 0.43 5.44
CA GLU A 63 25.93 -0.78 4.72
C GLU A 63 24.45 -1.06 5.00
N ILE A 64 23.56 -0.84 4.02
CA ILE A 64 22.12 -1.04 4.17
C ILE A 64 21.68 -2.19 3.27
N THR A 65 21.10 -3.24 3.87
CA THR A 65 20.70 -4.44 3.15
C THR A 65 19.19 -4.62 3.20
N PHE A 66 18.56 -4.75 2.04
CA PHE A 66 17.16 -5.16 1.91
C PHE A 66 17.07 -6.66 1.60
N THR A 67 16.18 -7.36 2.31
CA THR A 67 15.85 -8.77 2.05
C THR A 67 14.35 -8.90 1.78
N SER A 68 14.00 -9.42 0.59
CA SER A 68 12.62 -9.74 0.26
C SER A 68 12.22 -11.09 0.85
N LEU A 69 11.06 -11.14 1.51
CA LEU A 69 10.42 -12.34 2.04
C LEU A 69 9.24 -12.71 1.16
N ALA A 70 9.21 -13.94 0.65
CA ALA A 70 8.20 -14.37 -0.33
C ALA A 70 6.77 -14.44 0.23
N SER A 71 6.64 -14.71 1.52
CA SER A 71 5.37 -14.72 2.26
C SER A 71 5.52 -13.85 3.49
N PHE A 72 5.64 -12.52 3.28
CA PHE A 72 6.09 -11.57 4.29
C PHE A 72 5.38 -11.73 5.63
N ASP A 73 4.03 -11.72 5.67
CA ASP A 73 3.25 -11.77 6.92
C ASP A 73 3.51 -13.03 7.76
N LYS A 74 3.76 -14.14 7.09
CA LYS A 74 4.12 -15.40 7.76
C LYS A 74 5.59 -15.42 8.15
N ASP A 75 6.45 -15.04 7.22
CA ASP A 75 7.90 -15.18 7.39
C ASP A 75 8.44 -14.21 8.43
N ILE A 76 7.89 -12.99 8.53
CA ILE A 76 8.31 -12.02 9.55
C ILE A 76 7.99 -12.52 10.98
N LYS A 77 6.83 -13.13 11.20
CA LYS A 77 6.45 -13.71 12.50
C LYS A 77 7.41 -14.82 12.90
N VAL A 78 7.79 -15.69 11.96
CA VAL A 78 8.80 -16.75 12.19
C VAL A 78 10.18 -16.16 12.53
N LYS A 79 10.56 -15.04 11.90
CA LYS A 79 11.81 -14.34 12.21
C LYS A 79 11.80 -13.74 13.61
N ILE A 80 10.70 -13.10 14.00
CA ILE A 80 10.52 -12.56 15.36
C ILE A 80 10.62 -13.68 16.40
N GLU A 81 9.90 -14.78 16.23
CA GLU A 81 9.94 -15.94 17.15
C GLU A 81 11.32 -16.54 17.26
N ALA A 82 12.16 -16.46 16.22
CA ALA A 82 13.52 -16.97 16.19
C ALA A 82 14.56 -15.97 16.72
N GLY A 83 14.19 -14.72 17.09
CA GLY A 83 15.12 -13.64 17.43
C GLY A 83 16.03 -13.27 16.27
N GLN A 84 15.48 -13.25 15.05
CA GLN A 84 16.15 -12.93 13.78
C GLN A 84 15.42 -11.80 13.04
N GLU A 85 14.74 -10.94 13.77
CA GLU A 85 14.11 -9.74 13.26
C GLU A 85 15.17 -8.78 12.67
N PRO A 86 14.80 -7.99 11.64
CA PRO A 86 15.66 -6.93 11.10
C PRO A 86 15.61 -5.69 11.98
N ASP A 87 16.40 -4.68 11.65
CA ASP A 87 16.27 -3.36 12.28
C ASP A 87 14.97 -2.67 11.88
N ILE A 88 14.58 -2.80 10.62
CA ILE A 88 13.36 -2.22 10.04
C ILE A 88 12.64 -3.29 9.23
N ALA A 89 11.31 -3.28 9.24
CA ALA A 89 10.55 -4.05 8.26
C ALA A 89 9.47 -3.20 7.59
N LEU A 90 9.07 -3.62 6.37
CA LEU A 90 8.07 -2.96 5.54
C LEU A 90 6.84 -3.86 5.42
N TRP A 91 5.71 -3.39 5.95
CA TRP A 91 4.43 -4.10 5.94
C TRP A 91 3.53 -3.59 4.84
N PRO A 92 3.10 -4.42 3.89
CA PRO A 92 2.02 -4.08 2.97
C PRO A 92 0.66 -3.99 3.68
N GLN A 93 0.47 -4.70 4.80
CA GLN A 93 -0.75 -4.73 5.59
C GLN A 93 -0.60 -3.96 6.92
N PRO A 94 -1.15 -2.73 7.05
CA PRO A 94 -1.17 -1.98 8.31
C PRO A 94 -1.78 -2.75 9.49
N GLY A 95 -2.78 -3.62 9.24
CA GLY A 95 -3.37 -4.48 10.26
C GLY A 95 -2.34 -5.41 10.90
N GLY A 96 -1.57 -6.13 10.07
CA GLY A 96 -0.52 -7.03 10.55
C GLY A 96 0.62 -6.30 11.29
N LEU A 97 0.92 -5.05 10.91
CA LEU A 97 1.85 -4.20 11.67
C LEU A 97 1.27 -3.86 13.05
N LYS A 98 0.01 -3.45 13.11
CA LYS A 98 -0.65 -3.08 14.37
C LYS A 98 -0.73 -4.24 15.36
N ASP A 99 -0.95 -5.46 14.88
CA ASP A 99 -0.96 -6.68 15.70
C ASP A 99 0.37 -6.92 16.44
N LEU A 100 1.48 -6.43 15.88
CA LEU A 100 2.83 -6.64 16.43
C LEU A 100 3.36 -5.40 17.16
N ALA A 101 2.69 -4.24 17.05
CA ALA A 101 3.24 -2.94 17.41
C ALA A 101 3.74 -2.88 18.85
N VAL A 102 2.86 -3.11 19.83
CA VAL A 102 3.15 -2.90 21.25
C VAL A 102 4.27 -3.80 21.77
N ASP A 103 4.30 -5.05 21.32
CA ASP A 103 5.20 -6.06 21.85
C ASP A 103 6.57 -6.12 21.13
N ASN A 104 6.63 -5.64 19.86
CA ASN A 104 7.82 -5.85 19.02
C ASN A 104 8.40 -4.58 18.39
N LEU A 105 7.61 -3.51 18.26
CA LEU A 105 8.01 -2.31 17.54
C LEU A 105 8.21 -1.12 18.48
N VAL A 106 8.87 -0.08 17.98
CA VAL A 106 9.13 1.16 18.74
C VAL A 106 8.25 2.28 18.19
N PRO A 107 7.63 3.11 19.05
CA PRO A 107 7.02 4.36 18.58
C PRO A 107 8.05 5.19 17.80
N LEU A 108 7.72 5.60 16.58
CA LEU A 108 8.68 6.29 15.71
C LEU A 108 9.19 7.61 16.28
N ALA A 109 8.44 8.24 17.18
CA ALA A 109 8.88 9.43 17.90
C ALA A 109 10.10 9.18 18.81
N ASP A 110 10.34 7.93 19.21
CA ASP A 110 11.53 7.52 19.98
C ASP A 110 12.73 7.23 19.06
N VAL A 111 12.52 7.18 17.75
CA VAL A 111 13.56 6.91 16.75
C VAL A 111 14.09 8.22 16.15
N TYR A 112 13.19 9.08 15.66
CA TYR A 112 13.55 10.35 15.02
C TYR A 112 12.41 11.38 15.11
N ASP A 113 12.65 12.61 14.67
CA ASP A 113 11.63 13.67 14.59
C ASP A 113 10.64 13.37 13.45
N VAL A 114 9.52 12.70 13.78
CA VAL A 114 8.51 12.24 12.83
C VAL A 114 7.82 13.38 12.05
N THR A 115 7.87 14.62 12.55
CA THR A 115 7.26 15.76 11.85
C THR A 115 7.90 16.03 10.49
N LYS A 116 9.17 15.66 10.33
CA LYS A 116 9.89 15.75 9.06
C LYS A 116 9.23 14.95 7.92
N SER A 117 8.53 13.88 8.28
CA SER A 117 7.82 13.01 7.35
C SER A 117 6.31 13.31 7.33
N THR A 118 5.66 13.36 8.50
CA THR A 118 4.19 13.51 8.60
C THR A 118 3.67 14.81 8.00
N ASP A 119 4.43 15.92 8.10
CA ASP A 119 4.04 17.21 7.53
C ASP A 119 3.98 17.20 6.00
N THR A 120 4.65 16.26 5.36
CA THR A 120 4.72 16.14 3.89
C THR A 120 3.74 15.12 3.33
N LEU A 121 3.19 14.22 4.16
CA LEU A 121 2.28 13.18 3.70
C LEU A 121 0.95 13.70 3.17
N VAL A 122 0.35 12.96 2.27
CA VAL A 122 -1.06 13.09 1.91
C VAL A 122 -1.91 12.79 3.15
N PRO A 123 -2.99 13.57 3.42
CA PRO A 123 -3.79 13.40 4.64
C PRO A 123 -4.32 11.97 4.82
N GLY A 124 -4.22 11.46 6.04
CA GLY A 124 -4.69 10.14 6.44
C GLY A 124 -3.61 9.05 6.47
N TRP A 125 -2.52 9.22 5.73
CA TRP A 125 -1.42 8.24 5.72
C TRP A 125 -0.65 8.18 7.03
N ASP A 126 -0.63 9.26 7.78
CA ASP A 126 -0.02 9.37 9.12
C ASP A 126 -0.78 8.62 10.23
N LYS A 127 -1.96 8.06 9.91
CA LYS A 127 -2.84 7.38 10.89
C LYS A 127 -2.89 5.87 10.73
N LEU A 128 -2.32 5.33 9.68
CA LEU A 128 -2.45 3.92 9.31
C LEU A 128 -1.85 2.95 10.33
N ALA A 129 -0.82 3.37 11.06
CA ALA A 129 -0.12 2.54 12.05
C ALA A 129 -0.10 3.20 13.44
N VAL A 130 -1.20 3.87 13.82
CA VAL A 130 -1.38 4.39 15.18
C VAL A 130 -2.04 3.32 16.05
N VAL A 131 -1.41 3.01 17.20
CA VAL A 131 -1.90 2.08 18.22
C VAL A 131 -1.78 2.76 19.57
N ASP A 132 -2.86 2.80 20.35
CA ASP A 132 -2.93 3.44 21.69
C ASP A 132 -2.47 4.91 21.73
N GLY A 133 -2.52 5.59 20.59
CA GLY A 133 -2.12 7.00 20.43
C GLY A 133 -0.67 7.19 19.96
N ASP A 134 0.14 6.14 19.90
CA ASP A 134 1.51 6.17 19.41
C ASP A 134 1.60 5.74 17.95
N LEU A 135 2.48 6.38 17.17
CA LEU A 135 2.72 6.11 15.76
C LEU A 135 3.88 5.11 15.62
N TYR A 136 3.58 3.89 15.14
CA TYR A 136 4.57 2.82 15.00
C TYR A 136 5.12 2.66 13.58
N GLY A 137 4.44 3.16 12.56
CA GLY A 137 4.89 3.03 11.18
C GLY A 137 4.45 4.19 10.29
N LEU A 138 5.24 4.44 9.24
CA LEU A 138 4.95 5.45 8.21
C LEU A 138 5.09 4.85 6.81
N PRO A 139 4.39 5.40 5.80
CA PRO A 139 4.47 4.91 4.44
C PRO A 139 5.86 5.15 3.84
N VAL A 140 6.35 4.13 3.14
CA VAL A 140 7.58 4.16 2.34
C VAL A 140 7.25 4.31 0.87
N SER A 141 6.19 3.63 0.43
CA SER A 141 5.67 3.71 -0.94
C SER A 141 4.15 3.72 -0.93
N ALA A 142 3.56 4.17 -2.04
CA ALA A 142 2.14 4.12 -2.27
C ALA A 142 1.83 3.57 -3.65
N ASN A 143 0.60 3.10 -3.84
CA ASN A 143 0.01 2.79 -5.13
C ASN A 143 -1.44 3.25 -5.15
N MET A 144 -1.97 3.54 -6.34
CA MET A 144 -3.38 3.86 -6.57
C MET A 144 -4.05 2.63 -7.19
N LYS A 145 -5.17 2.20 -6.63
CA LYS A 145 -5.90 0.98 -7.02
C LYS A 145 -7.22 1.24 -7.76
N THR A 146 -7.66 2.49 -7.87
CA THR A 146 -8.87 2.93 -8.58
C THR A 146 -8.60 3.21 -10.06
N LEU A 147 -7.83 2.35 -10.71
CA LEU A 147 -7.37 2.53 -12.09
C LEU A 147 -7.90 1.43 -13.01
N VAL A 148 -8.32 1.82 -14.21
CA VAL A 148 -8.66 0.89 -15.29
C VAL A 148 -7.71 1.12 -16.44
N PHE A 149 -6.84 0.15 -16.67
CA PHE A 149 -5.93 0.13 -17.80
C PHE A 149 -6.64 -0.45 -19.02
N TYR A 150 -6.31 0.06 -20.20
CA TYR A 150 -6.88 -0.39 -21.47
C TYR A 150 -5.87 -0.22 -22.61
N ASN A 151 -6.15 -0.87 -23.75
CA ASN A 151 -5.36 -0.72 -24.96
C ASN A 151 -6.07 0.26 -25.90
N PRO A 152 -5.56 1.52 -26.07
CA PRO A 152 -6.18 2.52 -26.94
C PRO A 152 -6.30 2.09 -28.41
N ALA A 153 -5.29 1.38 -28.94
CA ALA A 153 -5.34 0.86 -30.33
C ALA A 153 -6.47 -0.17 -30.51
N ALA A 154 -6.65 -1.07 -29.52
CA ALA A 154 -7.75 -2.02 -29.53
C ALA A 154 -9.11 -1.32 -29.42
N PHE A 155 -9.24 -0.31 -28.56
CA PHE A 155 -10.45 0.50 -28.45
C PHE A 155 -10.79 1.17 -29.78
N ALA A 156 -9.81 1.81 -30.40
CA ALA A 156 -9.99 2.49 -31.70
C ALA A 156 -10.40 1.50 -32.81
N ALA A 157 -9.79 0.31 -32.83
CA ALA A 157 -10.10 -0.73 -33.83
C ALA A 157 -11.55 -1.22 -33.75
N HIS A 158 -12.15 -1.22 -32.55
CA HIS A 158 -13.51 -1.65 -32.29
C HIS A 158 -14.52 -0.50 -32.17
N GLY A 159 -14.06 0.76 -32.21
CA GLY A 159 -14.91 1.94 -32.04
C GLY A 159 -15.41 2.13 -30.61
N TYR A 160 -14.67 1.63 -29.63
CA TYR A 160 -14.97 1.80 -28.20
C TYR A 160 -14.51 3.18 -27.72
N THR A 161 -15.23 3.71 -26.76
CA THR A 161 -14.95 5.01 -26.15
C THR A 161 -14.65 4.82 -24.67
N VAL A 162 -13.66 5.53 -24.13
CA VAL A 162 -13.34 5.53 -22.70
C VAL A 162 -14.54 6.07 -21.92
N PRO A 163 -15.10 5.28 -20.98
CA PRO A 163 -16.26 5.70 -20.20
C PRO A 163 -15.88 6.72 -19.11
N THR A 164 -16.75 7.67 -18.88
CA THR A 164 -16.61 8.68 -17.82
C THR A 164 -17.63 8.50 -16.69
N THR A 165 -18.64 7.67 -16.92
CA THR A 165 -19.69 7.33 -15.95
C THR A 165 -19.87 5.82 -15.85
N ASP A 166 -20.43 5.35 -14.72
CA ASP A 166 -20.75 3.94 -14.51
C ASP A 166 -21.75 3.38 -15.54
N ALA A 167 -22.70 4.23 -15.99
CA ALA A 167 -23.64 3.87 -17.03
C ALA A 167 -22.97 3.68 -18.39
N GLU A 168 -22.01 4.56 -18.75
CA GLU A 168 -21.21 4.40 -19.96
C GLU A 168 -20.30 3.18 -19.89
N LEU A 169 -19.74 2.90 -18.71
CA LEU A 169 -18.92 1.70 -18.48
C LEU A 169 -19.76 0.42 -18.69
N GLY A 170 -20.96 0.37 -18.11
CA GLY A 170 -21.90 -0.75 -18.34
C GLY A 170 -22.32 -0.89 -19.79
N ALA A 171 -22.56 0.21 -20.50
CA ALA A 171 -22.86 0.17 -21.94
C ALA A 171 -21.69 -0.35 -22.77
N LEU A 172 -20.45 0.01 -22.44
CA LEU A 172 -19.24 -0.51 -23.06
C LEU A 172 -19.08 -2.03 -22.83
N GLU A 173 -19.32 -2.49 -21.58
CA GLU A 173 -19.29 -3.91 -21.24
C GLU A 173 -20.27 -4.71 -22.12
N GLU A 174 -21.51 -4.23 -22.27
CA GLU A 174 -22.52 -4.88 -23.12
C GLU A 174 -22.15 -4.82 -24.61
N GLN A 175 -21.57 -3.70 -25.08
CA GLN A 175 -21.10 -3.58 -26.46
C GLN A 175 -20.00 -4.61 -26.76
N ILE A 176 -18.96 -4.72 -25.90
CA ILE A 176 -17.87 -5.68 -26.07
C ILE A 176 -18.42 -7.12 -26.15
N LYS A 177 -19.39 -7.46 -25.28
CA LYS A 177 -20.03 -8.79 -25.30
C LYS A 177 -20.82 -9.03 -26.57
N ALA A 178 -21.58 -8.03 -27.03
CA ALA A 178 -22.41 -8.13 -28.23
C ALA A 178 -21.58 -8.27 -29.52
N ASP A 179 -20.46 -7.55 -29.59
CA ASP A 179 -19.52 -7.61 -30.73
C ASP A 179 -18.77 -8.94 -30.78
N GLY A 180 -18.75 -9.68 -29.68
CA GLY A 180 -18.01 -10.95 -29.58
C GLY A 180 -16.50 -10.80 -29.70
N ALA A 181 -16.00 -9.56 -29.58
CA ALA A 181 -14.61 -9.18 -29.76
C ALA A 181 -13.67 -9.76 -28.71
N GLY A 182 -14.19 -9.98 -27.49
CA GLY A 182 -13.42 -10.49 -26.36
C GLY A 182 -14.27 -10.46 -25.08
N TYR A 183 -13.59 -10.33 -23.96
CA TYR A 183 -14.22 -10.16 -22.65
C TYR A 183 -14.07 -8.70 -22.19
N PRO A 184 -15.08 -8.10 -21.53
CA PRO A 184 -14.93 -6.76 -20.98
C PRO A 184 -13.72 -6.63 -20.03
N TRP A 185 -13.56 -7.60 -19.12
CA TRP A 185 -12.57 -7.52 -18.05
C TRP A 185 -11.50 -8.60 -18.14
N CYS A 186 -10.25 -8.15 -18.07
CA CYS A 186 -9.12 -8.95 -17.64
C CYS A 186 -9.16 -8.97 -16.10
N ALA A 187 -9.40 -10.13 -15.49
CA ALA A 187 -9.49 -10.21 -14.05
C ALA A 187 -8.95 -11.56 -13.56
N GLY A 188 -7.85 -11.53 -12.86
CA GLY A 188 -7.27 -12.66 -12.13
C GLY A 188 -7.07 -12.28 -10.67
N ILE A 189 -7.20 -13.24 -9.74
CA ILE A 189 -7.05 -13.03 -8.31
C ILE A 189 -6.07 -14.00 -7.64
N GLU A 190 -5.50 -14.95 -8.42
CA GLU A 190 -4.48 -15.86 -7.88
C GLU A 190 -3.21 -15.08 -7.55
N SER A 191 -2.67 -15.27 -6.33
CA SER A 191 -1.49 -14.59 -5.80
C SER A 191 -0.81 -15.40 -4.68
N GLY A 192 -0.72 -16.73 -4.84
CA GLY A 192 -0.12 -17.58 -3.82
C GLY A 192 -0.82 -17.47 -2.46
N GLY A 193 -0.07 -17.10 -1.42
CA GLY A 193 -0.60 -16.95 -0.06
C GLY A 193 -1.61 -15.81 0.11
N ALA A 194 -1.58 -14.80 -0.78
CA ALA A 194 -2.49 -13.67 -0.77
C ALA A 194 -3.59 -13.76 -1.84
N THR A 195 -3.85 -14.98 -2.37
CA THR A 195 -4.91 -15.20 -3.37
C THR A 195 -6.24 -14.64 -2.85
N GLY A 196 -6.86 -13.75 -3.63
CA GLY A 196 -8.11 -13.08 -3.29
C GLY A 196 -7.99 -11.56 -3.12
N TRP A 197 -6.80 -11.01 -2.86
CA TRP A 197 -6.64 -9.57 -2.62
C TRP A 197 -7.17 -8.69 -3.79
N ALA A 198 -7.01 -9.12 -5.03
CA ALA A 198 -7.52 -8.33 -6.16
C ALA A 198 -9.06 -8.32 -6.24
N PHE A 199 -9.75 -9.29 -5.61
CA PHE A 199 -11.20 -9.26 -5.43
C PHE A 199 -11.59 -8.32 -4.29
N THR A 200 -10.86 -8.33 -3.16
CA THR A 200 -11.19 -7.44 -2.04
C THR A 200 -11.10 -5.98 -2.45
N ASP A 201 -10.13 -5.61 -3.29
CA ASP A 201 -10.02 -4.28 -3.89
C ASP A 201 -11.31 -3.81 -4.59
N TRP A 202 -12.02 -4.70 -5.31
CA TRP A 202 -13.30 -4.37 -5.93
C TRP A 202 -14.40 -4.14 -4.90
N MET A 203 -14.44 -4.98 -3.86
CA MET A 203 -15.38 -4.83 -2.75
C MET A 203 -15.18 -3.49 -2.04
N GLU A 204 -13.96 -3.20 -1.67
CA GLU A 204 -13.55 -1.97 -1.00
C GLU A 204 -13.89 -0.71 -1.78
N GLN A 205 -13.62 -0.72 -3.09
CA GLN A 205 -13.97 0.39 -3.95
C GLN A 205 -15.46 0.69 -3.88
N TYR A 206 -16.31 -0.34 -3.99
CA TYR A 206 -17.75 -0.11 -3.99
C TYR A 206 -18.32 0.14 -2.59
N VAL A 207 -17.72 -0.39 -1.52
CA VAL A 207 -18.09 0.00 -0.16
C VAL A 207 -17.80 1.48 0.06
N LEU A 208 -16.61 1.95 -0.33
CA LEU A 208 -16.22 3.37 -0.21
C LEU A 208 -17.13 4.27 -1.06
N ASP A 209 -17.34 3.92 -2.33
CA ASP A 209 -18.13 4.73 -3.27
C ASP A 209 -19.58 4.87 -2.82
N TYR A 210 -20.23 3.78 -2.36
CA TYR A 210 -21.63 3.80 -1.97
C TYR A 210 -21.89 4.46 -0.62
N ASN A 211 -20.94 4.35 0.32
CA ASN A 211 -21.21 4.64 1.71
C ASN A 211 -20.32 5.75 2.29
N GLY A 212 -19.23 6.11 1.59
CA GLY A 212 -18.29 7.13 2.05
C GLY A 212 -17.30 6.62 3.09
N SER A 213 -16.38 7.49 3.51
CA SER A 213 -15.24 7.15 4.36
C SER A 213 -15.62 6.72 5.78
N ASP A 214 -16.72 7.26 6.34
CA ASP A 214 -17.12 6.95 7.71
C ASP A 214 -17.62 5.49 7.85
N VAL A 215 -18.48 5.05 6.91
CA VAL A 215 -18.97 3.66 6.87
C VAL A 215 -17.84 2.71 6.49
N TYR A 216 -16.97 3.12 5.58
CA TYR A 216 -15.79 2.36 5.21
C TYR A 216 -14.87 2.09 6.42
N ALA A 217 -14.62 3.10 7.24
CA ALA A 217 -13.82 2.96 8.45
C ALA A 217 -14.49 2.06 9.50
N GLN A 218 -15.82 2.15 9.69
CA GLN A 218 -16.58 1.30 10.60
C GLN A 218 -16.58 -0.16 10.14
N TRP A 219 -16.66 -0.41 8.83
CA TRP A 219 -16.57 -1.75 8.28
C TRP A 219 -15.18 -2.37 8.51
N ILE A 220 -14.11 -1.62 8.27
CA ILE A 220 -12.73 -2.06 8.56
C ILE A 220 -12.54 -2.39 10.05
N ALA A 221 -13.19 -1.64 10.94
CA ALA A 221 -13.09 -1.85 12.39
C ALA A 221 -13.96 -3.01 12.91
N GLY A 222 -14.83 -3.60 12.06
CA GLY A 222 -15.77 -4.63 12.46
C GLY A 222 -17.04 -4.11 13.17
N ASP A 223 -17.25 -2.78 13.15
CA ASP A 223 -18.48 -2.16 13.68
C ASP A 223 -19.67 -2.33 12.72
N ILE A 224 -19.40 -2.66 11.48
CA ILE A 224 -20.38 -3.01 10.42
C ILE A 224 -20.00 -4.37 9.85
N ASP A 225 -20.93 -5.31 9.91
CA ASP A 225 -20.76 -6.69 9.45
C ASP A 225 -20.61 -6.76 7.92
N PHE A 226 -19.90 -7.76 7.41
CA PHE A 226 -19.83 -8.09 5.98
C PHE A 226 -21.20 -8.50 5.41
N ALA A 227 -22.07 -9.06 6.24
CA ALA A 227 -23.45 -9.39 5.88
C ALA A 227 -24.39 -8.18 5.87
N SER A 228 -23.94 -6.98 6.25
CA SER A 228 -24.78 -5.77 6.27
C SER A 228 -25.26 -5.37 4.87
N PRO A 229 -26.40 -4.64 4.76
CA PRO A 229 -26.90 -4.15 3.47
C PRO A 229 -25.91 -3.22 2.74
N GLU A 230 -25.09 -2.48 3.49
CA GLU A 230 -24.07 -1.57 2.98
C GLU A 230 -23.00 -2.32 2.21
N VAL A 231 -22.52 -3.44 2.74
CA VAL A 231 -21.46 -4.27 2.14
C VAL A 231 -22.05 -5.23 1.10
N ALA A 232 -23.22 -5.81 1.36
CA ALA A 232 -23.92 -6.67 0.39
C ALA A 232 -24.20 -5.95 -0.94
N LYS A 233 -24.53 -4.66 -0.91
CA LYS A 233 -24.70 -3.84 -2.11
C LYS A 233 -23.43 -3.75 -2.96
N ALA A 234 -22.26 -3.69 -2.32
CA ALA A 234 -20.97 -3.73 -3.02
C ALA A 234 -20.73 -5.11 -3.67
N ALA A 235 -21.03 -6.19 -2.96
CA ALA A 235 -20.95 -7.56 -3.49
C ALA A 235 -21.87 -7.78 -4.69
N ASP A 236 -23.11 -7.26 -4.66
CA ASP A 236 -24.04 -7.30 -5.79
C ASP A 236 -23.46 -6.57 -7.01
N LYS A 237 -22.80 -5.43 -6.80
CA LYS A 237 -22.16 -4.68 -7.88
C LYS A 237 -20.98 -5.45 -8.49
N VAL A 238 -20.13 -6.05 -7.66
CA VAL A 238 -19.03 -6.91 -8.13
C VAL A 238 -19.59 -8.10 -8.90
N THR A 239 -20.62 -8.75 -8.38
CA THR A 239 -21.29 -9.88 -9.06
C THR A 239 -21.75 -9.48 -10.44
N SER A 240 -22.48 -8.36 -10.57
CA SER A 240 -23.01 -7.91 -11.86
C SER A 240 -21.92 -7.53 -12.84
N ARG A 241 -20.80 -6.98 -12.36
CA ARG A 241 -19.70 -6.47 -13.21
C ARG A 241 -18.69 -7.54 -13.62
N LEU A 242 -18.37 -8.49 -12.76
CA LEU A 242 -17.31 -9.47 -12.99
C LEU A 242 -17.82 -10.90 -13.13
N LEU A 243 -18.83 -11.30 -12.34
CA LEU A 243 -19.26 -12.68 -12.26
C LEU A 243 -20.45 -13.02 -13.16
N ALA A 244 -21.09 -12.00 -13.75
CA ALA A 244 -22.14 -12.20 -14.74
C ALA A 244 -21.57 -12.83 -16.03
N ASP A 245 -22.42 -13.55 -16.75
CA ASP A 245 -22.03 -14.28 -17.96
C ASP A 245 -21.31 -13.37 -19.00
N GLY A 246 -20.15 -13.83 -19.44
CA GLY A 246 -19.38 -13.19 -20.50
C GLY A 246 -18.57 -11.96 -20.07
N GLN A 247 -18.52 -11.61 -18.79
CA GLN A 247 -17.72 -10.49 -18.31
C GLN A 247 -16.21 -10.80 -18.25
N VAL A 248 -15.84 -12.00 -17.81
CA VAL A 248 -14.46 -12.46 -17.66
C VAL A 248 -14.26 -13.79 -18.38
N ASN A 249 -13.06 -14.04 -18.88
CA ASN A 249 -12.70 -15.32 -19.50
C ASN A 249 -12.80 -16.46 -18.48
N GLY A 250 -13.59 -17.49 -18.78
CA GLY A 250 -13.85 -18.60 -17.85
C GLY A 250 -14.76 -18.26 -16.67
N GLY A 251 -15.36 -17.07 -16.65
CA GLY A 251 -16.23 -16.59 -15.58
C GLY A 251 -15.51 -16.53 -14.23
N GLY A 252 -16.25 -16.61 -13.12
CA GLY A 252 -15.68 -16.56 -11.77
C GLY A 252 -14.63 -17.63 -11.49
N ALA A 253 -14.84 -18.87 -11.99
CA ALA A 253 -13.85 -19.94 -11.84
C ALA A 253 -12.54 -19.64 -12.58
N GLY A 254 -12.63 -19.04 -13.77
CA GLY A 254 -11.47 -18.56 -14.52
C GLY A 254 -10.74 -17.44 -13.76
N MET A 255 -11.47 -16.45 -13.28
CA MET A 255 -10.94 -15.36 -12.47
C MET A 255 -10.20 -15.86 -11.20
N ALA A 256 -10.76 -16.85 -10.50
CA ALA A 256 -10.15 -17.44 -9.31
C ALA A 256 -8.86 -18.22 -9.58
N ALA A 257 -8.69 -18.72 -10.80
CA ALA A 257 -7.54 -19.52 -11.20
C ALA A 257 -6.46 -18.72 -11.94
N ASP A 258 -6.78 -17.53 -12.44
CA ASP A 258 -5.86 -16.70 -13.19
C ASP A 258 -5.07 -15.78 -12.24
N ALA A 259 -3.78 -15.58 -12.57
CA ALA A 259 -2.91 -14.74 -11.76
C ALA A 259 -3.30 -13.26 -11.89
N PHE A 260 -3.23 -12.52 -10.79
CA PHE A 260 -3.50 -11.07 -10.77
C PHE A 260 -2.61 -10.29 -11.76
N GLY A 261 -1.38 -10.79 -11.96
CA GLY A 261 -0.38 -10.20 -12.85
C GLY A 261 -0.45 -10.68 -14.30
N ASN A 262 -1.44 -11.49 -14.68
CA ASN A 262 -1.62 -11.92 -16.07
C ASN A 262 -2.21 -10.79 -16.93
N THR A 263 -1.36 -9.93 -17.44
CA THR A 263 -1.74 -8.76 -18.24
C THR A 263 -1.76 -9.03 -19.76
N ALA A 264 -1.18 -10.14 -20.20
CA ALA A 264 -1.06 -10.46 -21.63
C ALA A 264 -2.39 -10.40 -22.40
N PRO A 265 -3.54 -10.89 -21.85
CA PRO A 265 -4.82 -10.83 -22.56
C PRO A 265 -5.31 -9.41 -22.92
N LEU A 266 -4.85 -8.37 -22.22
CA LEU A 266 -5.16 -6.96 -22.51
C LEU A 266 -4.52 -6.50 -23.85
N PHE A 267 -3.40 -7.11 -24.21
CA PHE A 267 -2.59 -6.78 -25.38
C PHE A 267 -2.73 -7.84 -26.49
N GLU A 268 -3.50 -8.92 -26.24
CA GLU A 268 -3.72 -9.99 -27.19
C GLU A 268 -4.69 -9.55 -28.30
N GLU A 269 -4.46 -10.03 -29.51
CA GLU A 269 -5.39 -9.91 -30.64
C GLU A 269 -5.96 -11.29 -31.00
N GLY A 270 -7.21 -11.33 -31.40
CA GLY A 270 -7.84 -12.58 -31.87
C GLY A 270 -9.10 -12.99 -31.11
N GLY A 271 -9.64 -12.08 -30.33
CA GLY A 271 -10.95 -12.20 -29.69
C GLY A 271 -11.04 -13.25 -28.61
N LYS A 272 -12.26 -13.68 -28.29
CA LYS A 272 -12.56 -14.67 -27.23
C LYS A 272 -11.77 -15.98 -27.38
N ALA A 273 -11.45 -16.39 -28.58
CA ALA A 273 -10.70 -17.63 -28.86
C ALA A 273 -9.25 -17.58 -28.30
N LYS A 274 -8.73 -16.36 -28.10
CA LYS A 274 -7.42 -16.09 -27.52
C LYS A 274 -7.50 -15.56 -26.09
N GLY A 275 -8.69 -15.43 -25.52
CA GLY A 275 -8.91 -14.87 -24.21
C GLY A 275 -8.77 -13.36 -24.14
N GLN A 276 -8.77 -12.65 -25.30
CA GLN A 276 -8.66 -11.19 -25.34
C GLN A 276 -9.67 -10.53 -24.42
N CYS A 277 -9.20 -9.55 -23.66
CA CYS A 277 -10.02 -8.69 -22.82
C CYS A 277 -9.62 -7.23 -23.01
N PHE A 278 -10.48 -6.29 -22.64
CA PHE A 278 -10.35 -4.88 -23.05
C PHE A 278 -10.02 -3.93 -21.91
N MET A 279 -10.33 -4.30 -20.68
CA MET A 279 -10.14 -3.46 -19.48
C MET A 279 -9.54 -4.28 -18.34
N LEU A 280 -8.59 -3.69 -17.63
CA LEU A 280 -7.94 -4.29 -16.43
C LEU A 280 -8.00 -3.28 -15.29
N ARG A 281 -8.83 -3.53 -14.27
CA ARG A 281 -8.76 -2.74 -13.04
C ARG A 281 -7.68 -3.30 -12.13
N GLN A 282 -6.69 -2.47 -11.79
CA GLN A 282 -5.53 -2.91 -11.01
C GLN A 282 -4.79 -1.72 -10.40
N GLY A 283 -3.90 -1.98 -9.44
CA GLY A 283 -3.01 -0.98 -8.86
C GLY A 283 -1.99 -0.43 -9.86
N SER A 284 -1.46 0.77 -9.61
CA SER A 284 -0.50 1.46 -10.48
C SER A 284 0.75 0.63 -10.77
N PHE A 285 1.14 -0.26 -9.87
CA PHE A 285 2.29 -1.17 -10.02
C PHE A 285 2.12 -2.18 -11.16
N ILE A 286 0.90 -2.39 -11.68
CA ILE A 286 0.65 -3.42 -12.71
C ILE A 286 1.40 -3.15 -14.02
N THR A 287 1.80 -1.91 -14.27
CA THR A 287 2.61 -1.54 -15.43
C THR A 287 3.94 -2.29 -15.48
N GLY A 288 4.48 -2.69 -14.31
CA GLY A 288 5.66 -3.54 -14.20
C GLY A 288 5.45 -4.98 -14.68
N PHE A 289 4.19 -5.43 -14.78
CA PHE A 289 3.78 -6.75 -15.28
C PHE A 289 3.39 -6.74 -16.76
N PHE A 290 3.35 -5.59 -17.41
CA PHE A 290 3.05 -5.50 -18.84
C PHE A 290 4.14 -6.18 -19.67
N PRO A 291 3.84 -6.62 -20.90
CA PRO A 291 4.85 -7.08 -21.86
C PRO A 291 5.99 -6.05 -22.00
N LYS A 292 7.21 -6.52 -22.23
CA LYS A 292 8.41 -5.65 -22.22
C LYS A 292 8.39 -4.56 -23.30
N ASP A 293 7.79 -4.84 -24.44
CA ASP A 293 7.55 -3.87 -25.51
C ASP A 293 6.60 -2.75 -25.07
N ILE A 294 5.51 -3.10 -24.38
CA ILE A 294 4.56 -2.12 -23.82
C ILE A 294 5.22 -1.27 -22.72
N GLN A 295 6.05 -1.89 -21.86
CA GLN A 295 6.82 -1.12 -20.88
C GLN A 295 7.77 -0.13 -21.56
N ALA A 296 8.40 -0.52 -22.67
CA ALA A 296 9.28 0.35 -23.43
C ALA A 296 8.53 1.50 -24.13
N GLU A 297 7.31 1.26 -24.62
CA GLU A 297 6.42 2.30 -25.15
C GLU A 297 6.07 3.33 -24.07
N LEU A 298 5.62 2.88 -22.90
CA LEU A 298 5.31 3.77 -21.76
C LEU A 298 6.53 4.60 -21.34
N ALA A 299 7.72 4.00 -21.29
CA ALA A 299 8.95 4.71 -20.98
C ALA A 299 9.32 5.77 -22.03
N ALA A 300 8.84 5.60 -23.27
CA ALA A 300 8.99 6.57 -24.37
C ALA A 300 7.85 7.60 -24.44
N ASN A 301 6.91 7.61 -23.48
CA ASN A 301 5.65 8.36 -23.52
C ASN A 301 4.79 8.04 -24.76
N ASP A 302 4.85 6.80 -25.23
CA ASP A 302 3.98 6.28 -26.29
C ASP A 302 2.81 5.51 -25.63
N TYR A 303 1.62 6.03 -25.76
CA TYR A 303 0.38 5.49 -25.18
C TYR A 303 -0.50 4.79 -26.22
N THR A 304 0.09 4.34 -27.32
CA THR A 304 -0.65 3.67 -28.41
C THR A 304 -1.34 2.39 -27.93
N HIS A 305 -0.66 1.61 -27.06
CA HIS A 305 -1.18 0.32 -26.62
C HIS A 305 -1.54 0.25 -25.14
N ALA A 306 -1.13 1.22 -24.32
CA ALA A 306 -1.51 1.25 -22.91
C ALA A 306 -1.80 2.67 -22.44
N ASP A 307 -2.97 2.86 -21.85
CA ASP A 307 -3.35 4.09 -21.14
C ASP A 307 -4.28 3.71 -19.97
N VAL A 308 -4.71 4.70 -19.19
CA VAL A 308 -5.47 4.50 -17.96
C VAL A 308 -6.57 5.54 -17.82
N PHE A 309 -7.70 5.12 -17.21
CA PHE A 309 -8.74 6.01 -16.72
C PHE A 309 -9.16 5.60 -15.31
N PRO A 310 -9.66 6.52 -14.47
CA PRO A 310 -10.19 6.16 -13.16
C PRO A 310 -11.47 5.35 -13.31
N LEU A 311 -11.65 4.33 -12.45
CA LEU A 311 -12.90 3.57 -12.41
C LEU A 311 -14.07 4.51 -12.09
N PRO A 312 -15.09 4.64 -12.96
CA PRO A 312 -16.23 5.49 -12.67
C PRO A 312 -17.03 4.98 -11.48
N ALA A 313 -17.35 5.88 -10.54
CA ALA A 313 -18.19 5.55 -9.39
C ALA A 313 -19.63 5.22 -9.84
N PRO A 314 -20.34 4.32 -9.15
CA PRO A 314 -21.73 4.02 -9.41
C PRO A 314 -22.62 5.26 -9.37
N GLU A 315 -23.73 5.24 -10.12
CA GLU A 315 -24.64 6.39 -10.18
C GLU A 315 -25.16 6.78 -8.78
N GLY A 316 -25.03 8.06 -8.43
CA GLY A 316 -25.44 8.61 -7.14
C GLY A 316 -24.45 8.31 -5.99
N ALA A 317 -23.35 7.62 -6.26
CA ALA A 317 -22.28 7.39 -5.32
C ALA A 317 -21.23 8.51 -5.37
N GLN A 318 -20.38 8.58 -4.35
CA GLN A 318 -19.25 9.50 -4.29
C GLN A 318 -18.00 8.81 -4.80
N ALA A 319 -17.35 9.36 -5.82
CA ALA A 319 -16.09 8.80 -6.32
C ALA A 319 -15.02 8.84 -5.24
N GLY A 320 -14.56 7.66 -4.82
CA GLY A 320 -13.45 7.48 -3.91
C GLY A 320 -12.21 6.96 -4.63
N VAL A 321 -11.05 7.22 -4.08
CA VAL A 321 -9.78 6.63 -4.49
C VAL A 321 -9.35 5.62 -3.44
N ILE A 322 -9.16 4.37 -3.88
CA ILE A 322 -8.51 3.34 -3.06
C ILE A 322 -7.02 3.35 -3.40
N GLY A 323 -6.20 3.31 -2.38
CA GLY A 323 -4.76 3.16 -2.49
C GLY A 323 -4.22 2.13 -1.51
N GLY A 324 -3.01 1.69 -1.75
CA GLY A 324 -2.25 0.82 -0.87
C GLY A 324 -0.81 1.28 -0.80
N GLY A 325 0.02 0.57 -0.08
CA GLY A 325 1.44 0.86 0.03
C GLY A 325 2.07 0.13 1.20
N ASP A 326 3.38 0.28 1.34
CA ASP A 326 4.13 -0.38 2.39
C ASP A 326 4.47 0.59 3.52
N LEU A 327 4.20 0.18 4.74
CA LEU A 327 4.53 0.92 5.95
C LEU A 327 5.79 0.36 6.60
N GLY A 328 6.79 1.20 6.80
CA GLY A 328 8.00 0.84 7.53
C GLY A 328 7.82 0.99 9.03
N ALA A 329 8.40 0.10 9.83
CA ALA A 329 8.47 0.21 11.28
C ALA A 329 9.81 -0.33 11.81
N VAL A 330 10.22 0.14 12.99
CA VAL A 330 11.50 -0.17 13.63
C VAL A 330 11.28 -1.14 14.78
N PHE A 331 12.11 -2.19 14.87
CA PHE A 331 12.02 -3.19 15.94
C PHE A 331 12.60 -2.70 17.27
N GLN A 332 12.01 -3.17 18.38
CA GLN A 332 12.53 -2.94 19.72
C GLN A 332 13.93 -3.53 19.86
N GLY A 333 14.81 -2.80 20.58
CA GLY A 333 16.20 -3.24 20.78
C GLY A 333 17.16 -2.95 19.63
N HIS A 334 16.65 -2.44 18.49
CA HIS A 334 17.45 -2.13 17.30
C HIS A 334 17.67 -0.62 17.08
N VAL A 335 17.16 0.23 17.96
CA VAL A 335 17.28 1.69 17.82
C VAL A 335 18.69 2.18 18.13
N ASP A 336 19.37 2.68 17.09
CA ASP A 336 20.64 3.38 17.20
C ASP A 336 20.71 4.58 16.21
N ALA A 337 21.84 5.27 16.17
CA ALA A 337 21.99 6.46 15.34
C ALA A 337 21.93 6.18 13.84
N ASP A 338 22.32 4.98 13.40
CA ASP A 338 22.32 4.58 12.00
C ASP A 338 20.90 4.18 11.57
N VAL A 339 20.21 3.41 12.39
CA VAL A 339 18.79 3.05 12.18
C VAL A 339 17.92 4.31 12.16
N ALA A 340 18.12 5.26 13.08
CA ALA A 340 17.40 6.53 13.09
C ALA A 340 17.60 7.33 11.80
N LYS A 341 18.83 7.36 11.27
CA LYS A 341 19.17 8.04 10.02
C LYS A 341 18.54 7.35 8.80
N VAL A 342 18.54 6.01 8.77
CA VAL A 342 17.91 5.24 7.69
C VAL A 342 16.39 5.37 7.75
N ALA A 343 15.79 5.36 8.94
CA ALA A 343 14.36 5.60 9.12
C ALA A 343 13.94 6.98 8.59
N GLU A 344 14.65 8.05 8.93
CA GLU A 344 14.40 9.40 8.38
C GLU A 344 14.49 9.41 6.83
N PHE A 345 15.39 8.65 6.24
CA PHE A 345 15.53 8.56 4.78
C PHE A 345 14.37 7.78 4.14
N ILE A 346 14.04 6.59 4.64
CA ILE A 346 13.00 5.75 4.02
C ILE A 346 11.59 6.33 4.19
N PHE A 347 11.35 7.15 5.22
CA PHE A 347 10.11 7.87 5.42
C PHE A 347 10.08 9.26 4.77
N SER A 348 11.00 9.53 3.85
CA SER A 348 11.01 10.74 3.02
C SER A 348 10.66 10.43 1.58
N ASP A 349 10.30 11.47 0.81
CA ASP A 349 10.05 11.37 -0.63
C ASP A 349 11.28 10.89 -1.44
N LYS A 350 12.49 10.99 -0.89
CA LYS A 350 13.76 10.69 -1.60
C LYS A 350 13.99 9.20 -1.85
N VAL A 351 13.47 8.32 -1.00
CA VAL A 351 13.62 6.86 -1.17
C VAL A 351 13.02 6.38 -2.49
N LEU A 352 11.98 7.09 -2.97
CA LEU A 352 11.22 6.72 -4.16
C LEU A 352 11.92 7.03 -5.49
N ASN A 353 13.02 7.79 -5.49
CA ASN A 353 13.68 8.23 -6.73
C ASN A 353 14.01 7.11 -7.72
N ASN A 354 14.27 5.88 -7.23
CA ASN A 354 14.49 4.71 -8.08
C ASN A 354 13.23 3.83 -8.23
N MET A 355 12.31 3.86 -7.26
CA MET A 355 11.14 2.98 -7.23
C MET A 355 10.02 3.44 -8.16
N VAL A 356 9.91 4.73 -8.44
CA VAL A 356 8.89 5.29 -9.35
C VAL A 356 8.96 4.72 -10.76
N SER A 357 10.13 4.19 -11.18
CA SER A 357 10.29 3.52 -12.47
C SER A 357 9.46 2.22 -12.60
N ASN A 358 9.07 1.63 -11.49
CA ASN A 358 8.26 0.40 -11.42
C ASN A 358 6.78 0.68 -11.08
N GLY A 359 6.34 1.94 -11.16
CA GLY A 359 4.95 2.31 -10.91
C GLY A 359 4.63 2.67 -9.45
N ALA A 360 5.62 2.70 -8.55
CA ALA A 360 5.44 3.24 -7.21
C ALA A 360 5.01 4.71 -7.27
N ILE A 361 4.11 5.09 -6.37
CA ILE A 361 3.62 6.46 -6.24
C ILE A 361 4.09 7.01 -4.88
N SER A 362 4.35 8.30 -4.82
CA SER A 362 4.75 8.94 -3.58
C SER A 362 3.55 9.19 -2.66
N PRO A 363 3.62 8.80 -1.38
CA PRO A 363 2.67 9.22 -0.37
C PRO A 363 2.90 10.68 0.09
N HIS A 364 3.96 11.33 -0.40
CA HIS A 364 4.31 12.71 -0.03
C HIS A 364 3.85 13.71 -1.09
N LYS A 365 3.09 14.72 -0.67
CA LYS A 365 2.67 15.85 -1.51
C LYS A 365 3.83 16.76 -1.97
N THR A 366 5.01 16.59 -1.37
CA THR A 366 6.24 17.32 -1.73
C THR A 366 7.08 16.64 -2.80
N PHE A 367 6.72 15.42 -3.20
CA PHE A 367 7.45 14.69 -4.25
C PHE A 367 7.40 15.47 -5.56
N ASP A 368 8.56 15.59 -6.23
CA ASP A 368 8.63 16.26 -7.51
C ASP A 368 8.03 15.39 -8.63
N PRO A 369 6.88 15.77 -9.22
CA PRO A 369 6.25 15.01 -10.28
C PRO A 369 7.11 14.82 -11.54
N ALA A 370 8.16 15.63 -11.72
CA ALA A 370 9.10 15.47 -12.83
C ALA A 370 10.00 14.23 -12.69
N LEU A 371 10.04 13.61 -11.51
CA LEU A 371 10.79 12.37 -11.25
C LEU A 371 10.03 11.10 -11.67
N TYR A 372 8.74 11.19 -11.94
CA TYR A 372 8.01 10.05 -12.49
C TYR A 372 8.54 9.71 -13.89
N PRO A 373 8.65 8.40 -14.21
CA PRO A 373 9.35 7.94 -15.41
C PRO A 373 8.65 8.32 -16.72
N ASN A 374 7.36 8.60 -16.66
CA ASN A 374 6.53 8.93 -17.82
C ASN A 374 5.28 9.72 -17.39
N ASP A 375 4.57 10.29 -18.36
CA ASP A 375 3.38 11.11 -18.11
C ASP A 375 2.21 10.31 -17.52
N LEU A 376 2.12 8.98 -17.76
CA LEU A 376 1.09 8.12 -17.17
C LEU A 376 1.29 8.01 -15.65
N ASN A 377 2.49 7.68 -15.19
CA ASN A 377 2.81 7.62 -13.76
C ASN A 377 2.63 8.98 -13.08
N LYS A 378 3.04 10.06 -13.76
CA LYS A 378 2.82 11.43 -13.29
C LYS A 378 1.33 11.72 -13.11
N LYS A 379 0.50 11.44 -14.11
CA LYS A 379 -0.96 11.60 -14.07
C LYS A 379 -1.59 10.82 -12.91
N ILE A 380 -1.14 9.59 -12.67
CA ILE A 380 -1.61 8.75 -11.54
C ILE A 380 -1.21 9.38 -10.20
N GLY A 381 0.03 9.80 -10.03
CA GLY A 381 0.52 10.44 -8.81
C GLY A 381 -0.20 11.75 -8.49
N GLU A 382 -0.44 12.60 -9.51
CA GLU A 382 -1.21 13.83 -9.39
C GLU A 382 -2.68 13.54 -9.01
N ALA A 383 -3.29 12.51 -9.58
CA ALA A 383 -4.66 12.10 -9.25
C ALA A 383 -4.78 11.62 -7.80
N MET A 384 -3.81 10.85 -7.32
CA MET A 384 -3.75 10.39 -5.92
C MET A 384 -3.58 11.57 -4.96
N ALA A 385 -2.67 12.51 -5.27
CA ALA A 385 -2.43 13.70 -4.44
C ALA A 385 -3.64 14.64 -4.38
N ALA A 386 -4.49 14.64 -5.41
CA ALA A 386 -5.69 15.46 -5.52
C ALA A 386 -6.97 14.78 -5.02
N ALA A 387 -6.92 13.53 -4.56
CA ALA A 387 -8.09 12.76 -4.15
C ALA A 387 -8.85 13.47 -3.01
N ALA A 388 -10.14 13.74 -3.22
CA ALA A 388 -11.01 14.35 -2.22
C ALA A 388 -11.50 13.34 -1.17
N VAL A 389 -11.68 12.07 -1.58
CA VAL A 389 -12.01 10.92 -0.73
C VAL A 389 -10.97 9.85 -1.00
N PHE A 390 -10.21 9.52 0.02
CA PHE A 390 -9.19 8.49 -0.03
C PHE A 390 -9.49 7.41 1.00
N GLY A 391 -9.46 6.15 0.58
CA GLY A 391 -9.43 4.97 1.43
C GLY A 391 -8.12 4.22 1.23
N PHE A 392 -7.40 3.94 2.30
CA PHE A 392 -6.37 2.91 2.21
C PHE A 392 -7.07 1.56 2.04
N ASP A 393 -6.44 0.63 1.33
CA ASP A 393 -6.88 -0.75 1.19
C ASP A 393 -7.48 -1.28 2.49
N GLY A 394 -8.77 -1.58 2.46
CA GLY A 394 -9.53 -1.90 3.67
C GLY A 394 -9.13 -3.22 4.28
N SER A 395 -8.99 -4.24 3.43
CA SER A 395 -8.60 -5.58 3.87
C SER A 395 -7.23 -5.58 4.54
N ASP A 396 -6.30 -4.79 4.03
CA ASP A 396 -4.95 -4.65 4.57
C ASP A 396 -4.90 -3.92 5.94
N GLN A 397 -5.95 -3.15 6.28
CA GLN A 397 -6.08 -2.49 7.58
C GLN A 397 -6.78 -3.36 8.63
N MET A 398 -7.51 -4.40 8.21
CA MET A 398 -8.21 -5.32 9.09
C MET A 398 -7.23 -6.17 9.92
N PRO A 399 -7.65 -6.75 11.06
CA PRO A 399 -6.86 -7.77 11.75
C PRO A 399 -6.41 -8.86 10.80
N ALA A 400 -5.19 -9.38 10.96
CA ALA A 400 -4.58 -10.31 10.00
C ALA A 400 -5.43 -11.57 9.74
N GLU A 401 -6.17 -12.06 10.76
CA GLU A 401 -7.06 -13.22 10.60
C GLU A 401 -8.31 -12.89 9.78
N VAL A 402 -8.85 -11.69 9.92
CA VAL A 402 -9.99 -11.18 9.14
C VAL A 402 -9.57 -11.01 7.68
N ASN A 403 -8.43 -10.37 7.42
CA ASN A 403 -7.89 -10.19 6.08
C ASN A 403 -7.68 -11.53 5.37
N ALA A 404 -7.01 -12.48 6.04
CA ALA A 404 -6.78 -13.81 5.48
C ALA A 404 -8.09 -14.55 5.15
N GLU A 405 -9.11 -14.44 6.00
CA GLU A 405 -10.41 -15.06 5.73
C GLU A 405 -11.16 -14.30 4.62
N PHE A 406 -11.03 -12.97 4.51
CA PHE A 406 -11.65 -12.21 3.44
C PHE A 406 -11.09 -12.62 2.08
N TRP A 407 -9.78 -12.81 1.95
CA TRP A 407 -9.17 -13.37 0.74
C TRP A 407 -9.69 -14.78 0.42
N ALA A 408 -9.72 -15.68 1.43
CA ALA A 408 -10.12 -17.07 1.24
C ALA A 408 -11.62 -17.20 0.91
N ALA A 409 -12.48 -16.57 1.70
CA ALA A 409 -13.93 -16.61 1.49
C ALA A 409 -14.33 -15.87 0.20
N GLY A 410 -13.67 -14.74 -0.09
CA GLY A 410 -13.84 -14.00 -1.35
C GLY A 410 -13.45 -14.83 -2.57
N THR A 411 -12.36 -15.57 -2.49
CA THR A 411 -11.92 -16.50 -3.55
C THR A 411 -12.97 -17.62 -3.76
N ASP A 412 -13.52 -18.17 -2.67
CA ASP A 412 -14.57 -19.19 -2.77
C ASP A 412 -15.86 -18.63 -3.38
N TYR A 413 -16.22 -17.39 -3.02
CA TYR A 413 -17.37 -16.70 -3.59
C TYR A 413 -17.17 -16.42 -5.10
N VAL A 414 -16.04 -15.86 -5.50
CA VAL A 414 -15.70 -15.63 -6.91
C VAL A 414 -15.75 -16.92 -7.71
N ALA A 415 -15.24 -18.02 -7.16
CA ALA A 415 -15.25 -19.32 -7.81
C ALA A 415 -16.64 -20.00 -7.84
N GLY A 416 -17.66 -19.38 -7.24
CA GLY A 416 -19.02 -19.93 -7.16
C GLY A 416 -19.17 -21.14 -6.22
N ARG A 417 -18.25 -21.29 -5.27
CA ARG A 417 -18.29 -22.40 -4.28
C ARG A 417 -19.21 -22.09 -3.10
N VAL A 418 -19.36 -20.82 -2.76
CA VAL A 418 -20.23 -20.30 -1.69
C VAL A 418 -21.00 -19.09 -2.18
N THR A 419 -22.12 -18.77 -1.51
CA THR A 419 -22.84 -17.51 -1.69
C THR A 419 -22.12 -16.36 -0.98
N TRP A 420 -22.51 -15.09 -1.27
CA TRP A 420 -21.97 -13.96 -0.52
C TRP A 420 -22.31 -14.05 0.97
N ASP A 421 -23.55 -14.42 1.32
CA ASP A 421 -23.97 -14.55 2.73
C ASP A 421 -23.11 -15.56 3.48
N GLU A 422 -22.75 -16.70 2.86
CA GLU A 422 -21.86 -17.69 3.45
C GLU A 422 -20.43 -17.18 3.59
N ALA A 423 -19.92 -16.44 2.60
CA ALA A 423 -18.59 -15.84 2.66
C ALA A 423 -18.54 -14.76 3.75
N ALA A 424 -19.53 -13.84 3.78
CA ALA A 424 -19.66 -12.79 4.78
C ALA A 424 -19.69 -13.35 6.21
N ALA A 425 -20.53 -14.36 6.46
CA ALA A 425 -20.61 -14.99 7.78
C ALA A 425 -19.29 -15.63 8.24
N ARG A 426 -18.48 -16.16 7.32
CA ARG A 426 -17.15 -16.70 7.63
C ARG A 426 -16.18 -15.58 8.04
N ILE A 427 -16.24 -14.43 7.35
CA ILE A 427 -15.37 -13.28 7.63
C ILE A 427 -15.76 -12.63 8.95
N ASP A 428 -17.07 -12.37 9.16
CA ASP A 428 -17.61 -11.78 10.41
C ASP A 428 -17.24 -12.62 11.64
N ALA A 429 -17.11 -13.94 11.50
CA ALA A 429 -16.69 -14.83 12.58
C ALA A 429 -15.20 -14.68 13.00
N LYS A 430 -14.43 -13.84 12.30
CA LYS A 430 -13.01 -13.57 12.61
C LYS A 430 -12.78 -12.29 13.40
N TYR A 431 -13.78 -11.40 13.47
CA TYR A 431 -13.80 -10.29 14.41
C TYR A 431 -14.20 -10.80 15.82
#